data_731daa428f015b17abb9ffe9f2553a8f
#
_entry.id   731daa428f015b17abb9ffe9f2553a8f
#
_cell.length_a   1.000
_cell.length_b   1.000
_cell.length_c   1.000
_cell.angle_alpha   90.00
_cell.angle_beta   90.00
_cell.angle_gamma   90.00
#
_symmetry.space_group_name_H-M   'P 1'
#
loop_
_entity.id
_entity.type
_entity.pdbx_description
1 polymer ?
#
loop_
_entity_poly.entity_id
_entity_poly.type
_entity_poly.pdbx_seq_one_letter_code
_entity_poly.pdbx_strand_id
1 'polypeptide(L)'
;SSPNTNKPLHLGHIRNIVLGDSVSRIIEATGKNVKRVQIINDRGIHICKSMLAWQTFGNGETPEKANMKGDHLVGKYYVKFNQEYNKELVELRKKGYSEDECINKSRLNTKAKELLLRWESNDSEVIKLWSQMNNWVYAGFNETYKKLGVTFDKNYYESETYLLGKDLIEEGLKSNVFYKKEDNSVWVDLTEFGLDEKLLLRSDGTAVYITQDIGTAIQRFKDFKFSEMVYTVGNEQNYHFDVLFKILKKLNYSWANMCHHLSYGMVDLPEGKMKSREGTVVDADDLLKHVLYSSIELSNQLNKKNDLSNKDHKVISLAAIKYFLL
;
A
#
# COMPACT_ATOMS: atom_id res chain seq x y z
N SER A 1 2.82 3.91 6.30
CA SER A 1 2.22 2.73 5.70
C SER A 1 1.62 3.06 4.34
N SER A 2 1.63 2.11 3.44
CA SER A 2 1.01 2.24 2.11
C SER A 2 0.32 0.91 1.76
N PRO A 3 -0.71 0.52 2.51
CA PRO A 3 -1.35 -0.77 2.32
C PRO A 3 -2.26 -0.76 1.09
N ASN A 4 -2.34 -1.92 0.42
CA ASN A 4 -3.33 -2.15 -0.64
C ASN A 4 -4.61 -2.73 -0.04
N THR A 5 -5.76 -2.23 -0.46
CA THR A 5 -7.06 -2.65 0.09
C THR A 5 -7.57 -4.02 -0.41
N ASN A 6 -6.76 -4.75 -1.14
CA ASN A 6 -7.08 -6.11 -1.57
C ASN A 6 -6.60 -7.22 -0.63
N LYS A 7 -6.02 -6.87 0.52
CA LYS A 7 -5.43 -7.83 1.47
C LYS A 7 -5.31 -7.23 2.87
N PRO A 8 -5.25 -8.05 3.94
CA PRO A 8 -4.97 -7.57 5.29
C PRO A 8 -3.53 -7.05 5.43
N LEU A 9 -3.28 -6.36 6.54
CA LEU A 9 -1.94 -5.96 6.93
C LEU A 9 -1.11 -7.21 7.28
N HIS A 10 0.19 -7.14 7.05
CA HIS A 10 1.13 -8.24 7.32
C HIS A 10 2.40 -7.72 8.01
N LEU A 11 3.28 -8.62 8.43
CA LEU A 11 4.52 -8.34 9.15
C LEU A 11 5.33 -7.17 8.55
N GLY A 12 5.47 -7.09 7.23
CA GLY A 12 6.16 -5.98 6.57
C GLY A 12 5.47 -4.62 6.78
N HIS A 13 4.13 -4.60 6.84
CA HIS A 13 3.40 -3.38 7.19
C HIS A 13 3.61 -3.01 8.67
N ILE A 14 3.61 -3.99 9.59
CA ILE A 14 3.86 -3.71 11.01
C ILE A 14 5.23 -3.07 11.20
N ARG A 15 6.29 -3.62 10.58
CA ARG A 15 7.63 -3.03 10.65
C ARG A 15 7.65 -1.58 10.18
N ASN A 16 7.05 -1.32 9.02
CA ASN A 16 6.94 0.04 8.47
C ASN A 16 6.23 1.00 9.44
N ILE A 17 5.08 0.57 9.97
CA ILE A 17 4.24 1.37 10.88
C ILE A 17 4.98 1.64 12.19
N VAL A 18 5.57 0.62 12.79
CA VAL A 18 6.26 0.72 14.08
C VAL A 18 7.49 1.61 13.97
N LEU A 19 8.28 1.46 12.90
CA LEU A 19 9.45 2.31 12.65
C LEU A 19 9.04 3.78 12.47
N GLY A 20 8.04 4.04 11.62
CA GLY A 20 7.53 5.40 11.40
C GLY A 20 6.97 6.03 12.67
N ASP A 21 6.19 5.28 13.47
CA ASP A 21 5.65 5.77 14.75
C ASP A 21 6.76 6.06 15.78
N SER A 22 7.75 5.17 15.89
CA SER A 22 8.86 5.33 16.83
C SER A 22 9.71 6.55 16.51
N VAL A 23 10.09 6.75 15.25
CA VAL A 23 10.83 7.93 14.81
C VAL A 23 9.99 9.20 15.02
N SER A 24 8.70 9.16 14.72
CA SER A 24 7.79 10.28 14.98
C SER A 24 7.78 10.68 16.46
N ARG A 25 7.69 9.72 17.38
CA ARG A 25 7.69 9.97 18.82
C ARG A 25 9.02 10.55 19.32
N ILE A 26 10.14 10.09 18.76
CA ILE A 26 11.47 10.64 19.09
C ILE A 26 11.56 12.11 18.66
N ILE A 27 11.11 12.42 17.44
CA ILE A 27 11.10 13.79 16.91
C ILE A 27 10.14 14.67 17.73
N GLU A 28 8.95 14.18 18.11
CA GLU A 28 8.02 14.89 19.00
C GLU A 28 8.65 15.19 20.36
N ALA A 29 9.42 14.26 20.92
CA ALA A 29 10.10 14.46 22.19
C ALA A 29 11.17 15.58 22.14
N THR A 30 11.65 15.97 20.95
CA THR A 30 12.51 17.15 20.76
C THR A 30 11.73 18.47 20.62
N GLY A 31 10.41 18.47 20.85
CA GLY A 31 9.55 19.64 20.78
C GLY A 31 9.04 19.99 19.35
N LYS A 32 9.25 19.11 18.38
CA LYS A 32 8.74 19.30 17.01
C LYS A 32 7.26 18.88 16.90
N ASN A 33 6.48 19.59 16.08
CA ASN A 33 5.12 19.20 15.73
C ASN A 33 5.15 18.22 14.57
N VAL A 34 4.90 16.93 14.83
CA VAL A 34 4.93 15.88 13.82
C VAL A 34 3.52 15.57 13.34
N LYS A 35 3.36 15.44 12.04
CA LYS A 35 2.15 14.96 11.38
C LYS A 35 2.39 13.60 10.75
N ARG A 36 1.67 12.58 11.21
CA ARG A 36 1.73 11.23 10.68
C ARG A 36 0.72 11.08 9.56
N VAL A 37 1.19 10.79 8.37
CA VAL A 37 0.33 10.61 7.19
C VAL A 37 0.63 9.28 6.52
N GLN A 38 -0.35 8.74 5.81
CA GLN A 38 -0.17 7.56 4.98
C GLN A 38 -0.91 7.70 3.66
N ILE A 39 -0.54 6.90 2.67
CA ILE A 39 -1.31 6.70 1.45
C ILE A 39 -1.90 5.28 1.48
N ILE A 40 -3.18 5.16 1.14
CA ILE A 40 -3.88 3.87 1.04
C ILE A 40 -4.12 3.60 -0.44
N ASN A 41 -3.65 2.46 -0.92
CA ASN A 41 -3.78 2.05 -2.31
C ASN A 41 -5.12 1.31 -2.48
N ASP A 42 -6.17 2.07 -2.77
CA ASP A 42 -7.56 1.64 -2.80
C ASP A 42 -8.15 1.53 -4.21
N ARG A 43 -7.32 1.67 -5.26
CA ARG A 43 -7.71 1.51 -6.66
C ARG A 43 -6.79 0.56 -7.44
N GLY A 44 -7.20 0.28 -8.67
CA GLY A 44 -6.41 -0.49 -9.62
C GLY A 44 -6.86 -1.95 -9.75
N ILE A 45 -6.20 -2.65 -10.68
CA ILE A 45 -6.62 -3.99 -11.12
C ILE A 45 -6.71 -5.02 -9.98
N HIS A 46 -5.85 -4.91 -8.96
CA HIS A 46 -5.85 -5.86 -7.85
C HIS A 46 -7.09 -5.72 -6.96
N ILE A 47 -7.60 -4.50 -6.82
CA ILE A 47 -8.85 -4.23 -6.10
C ILE A 47 -10.02 -4.79 -6.90
N CYS A 48 -10.05 -4.54 -8.22
CA CYS A 48 -11.06 -5.09 -9.12
C CYS A 48 -11.08 -6.63 -9.13
N LYS A 49 -9.93 -7.28 -8.95
CA LYS A 49 -9.87 -8.76 -8.80
C LYS A 49 -10.60 -9.25 -7.56
N SER A 50 -10.43 -8.58 -6.41
CA SER A 50 -11.17 -8.91 -5.18
C SER A 50 -12.66 -8.65 -5.34
N MET A 51 -13.03 -7.52 -5.97
CA MET A 51 -14.42 -7.16 -6.26
C MET A 51 -15.10 -8.21 -7.13
N LEU A 52 -14.47 -8.61 -8.26
CA LEU A 52 -14.99 -9.62 -9.17
C LEU A 52 -15.18 -10.98 -8.47
N ALA A 53 -14.19 -11.40 -7.68
CA ALA A 53 -14.30 -12.66 -6.95
C ALA A 53 -15.44 -12.63 -5.91
N TRP A 54 -15.61 -11.52 -5.21
CA TRP A 54 -16.72 -11.37 -4.27
C TRP A 54 -18.07 -11.38 -4.99
N GLN A 55 -18.21 -10.66 -6.10
CA GLN A 55 -19.44 -10.71 -6.92
C GLN A 55 -19.76 -12.12 -7.44
N THR A 56 -18.72 -12.86 -7.84
CA THR A 56 -18.91 -14.17 -8.51
C THR A 56 -19.13 -15.31 -7.51
N PHE A 57 -18.47 -15.27 -6.36
CA PHE A 57 -18.38 -16.40 -5.42
C PHE A 57 -18.85 -16.04 -4.00
N GLY A 58 -19.16 -14.77 -3.72
CA GLY A 58 -19.41 -14.30 -2.37
C GLY A 58 -20.84 -14.49 -1.87
N ASN A 59 -21.82 -14.69 -2.77
CA ASN A 59 -23.22 -14.87 -2.43
C ASN A 59 -23.76 -13.83 -1.40
N GLY A 60 -23.27 -12.57 -1.49
CA GLY A 60 -23.66 -11.51 -0.55
C GLY A 60 -23.08 -11.67 0.87
N GLU A 61 -21.96 -12.38 1.02
CA GLU A 61 -21.22 -12.47 2.28
C GLU A 61 -20.72 -11.08 2.70
N THR A 62 -20.87 -10.74 3.98
CA THR A 62 -20.37 -9.52 4.60
C THR A 62 -19.45 -9.86 5.76
N PRO A 63 -18.63 -8.93 6.28
CA PRO A 63 -17.81 -9.17 7.46
C PRO A 63 -18.62 -9.73 8.65
N GLU A 64 -19.81 -9.20 8.89
CA GLU A 64 -20.70 -9.62 9.98
C GLU A 64 -21.21 -11.05 9.76
N LYS A 65 -21.68 -11.37 8.54
CA LYS A 65 -22.17 -12.72 8.22
C LYS A 65 -21.08 -13.78 8.27
N ALA A 66 -19.87 -13.39 7.86
CA ALA A 66 -18.70 -14.28 7.87
C ALA A 66 -18.05 -14.39 9.26
N ASN A 67 -18.46 -13.56 10.22
CA ASN A 67 -17.75 -13.36 11.48
C ASN A 67 -16.24 -13.14 11.26
N MET A 68 -15.90 -12.31 10.30
CA MET A 68 -14.53 -12.07 9.82
C MET A 68 -14.27 -10.57 9.68
N LYS A 69 -13.08 -10.13 10.04
CA LYS A 69 -12.63 -8.75 9.84
C LYS A 69 -12.65 -8.37 8.35
N GLY A 70 -13.02 -7.13 8.01
CA GLY A 70 -13.31 -6.72 6.65
C GLY A 70 -12.13 -6.85 5.68
N ASP A 71 -10.92 -6.51 6.09
CA ASP A 71 -9.72 -6.67 5.27
C ASP A 71 -9.35 -8.15 5.05
N HIS A 72 -9.63 -9.02 6.02
CA HIS A 72 -9.48 -10.47 5.86
C HIS A 72 -10.52 -11.04 4.89
N LEU A 73 -11.77 -10.55 4.95
CA LEU A 73 -12.81 -10.97 3.99
C LEU A 73 -12.42 -10.59 2.56
N VAL A 74 -11.99 -9.35 2.34
CA VAL A 74 -11.57 -8.90 1.00
C VAL A 74 -10.32 -9.67 0.55
N GLY A 75 -9.37 -9.92 1.45
CA GLY A 75 -8.19 -10.75 1.20
C GLY A 75 -8.54 -12.19 0.81
N LYS A 76 -9.54 -12.80 1.47
CA LYS A 76 -10.08 -14.13 1.12
C LYS A 76 -10.50 -14.16 -0.36
N TYR A 77 -11.21 -13.13 -0.83
CA TYR A 77 -11.66 -13.05 -2.22
C TYR A 77 -10.53 -12.72 -3.19
N TYR A 78 -9.49 -12.01 -2.77
CA TYR A 78 -8.29 -11.84 -3.59
C TYR A 78 -7.57 -13.18 -3.83
N VAL A 79 -7.40 -13.99 -2.79
CA VAL A 79 -6.84 -15.34 -2.91
C VAL A 79 -7.74 -16.24 -3.75
N LYS A 80 -9.08 -16.16 -3.56
CA LYS A 80 -10.05 -16.91 -4.36
C LYS A 80 -9.94 -16.57 -5.84
N PHE A 81 -9.81 -15.26 -6.18
CA PHE A 81 -9.57 -14.86 -7.57
C PHE A 81 -8.34 -15.56 -8.15
N ASN A 82 -7.21 -15.53 -7.44
CA ASN A 82 -5.97 -16.13 -7.95
C ASN A 82 -6.09 -17.65 -8.13
N GLN A 83 -6.77 -18.33 -7.22
CA GLN A 83 -7.02 -19.79 -7.34
C GLN A 83 -7.83 -20.10 -8.60
N GLU A 84 -8.92 -19.39 -8.84
CA GLU A 84 -9.77 -19.64 -10.01
C GLU A 84 -9.07 -19.20 -11.31
N TYR A 85 -8.35 -18.08 -11.28
CA TYR A 85 -7.54 -17.62 -12.40
C TYR A 85 -6.47 -18.64 -12.80
N ASN A 86 -5.75 -19.21 -11.82
CA ASN A 86 -4.75 -20.24 -12.09
C ASN A 86 -5.37 -21.52 -12.69
N LYS A 87 -6.58 -21.93 -12.24
CA LYS A 87 -7.30 -23.05 -12.85
C LYS A 87 -7.63 -22.74 -14.31
N GLU A 88 -8.12 -21.54 -14.60
CA GLU A 88 -8.44 -21.11 -15.97
C GLU A 88 -7.18 -21.12 -16.85
N LEU A 89 -6.03 -20.63 -16.36
CA LEU A 89 -4.77 -20.67 -17.09
C LEU A 89 -4.31 -22.10 -17.40
N VAL A 90 -4.46 -23.03 -16.44
CA VAL A 90 -4.13 -24.47 -16.66
C VAL A 90 -4.99 -25.05 -17.79
N GLU A 91 -6.28 -24.75 -17.80
CA GLU A 91 -7.19 -25.25 -18.87
C GLU A 91 -6.87 -24.63 -20.24
N LEU A 92 -6.45 -23.36 -20.28
CA LEU A 92 -6.03 -22.71 -21.53
C LEU A 92 -4.71 -23.30 -22.05
N ARG A 93 -3.73 -23.57 -21.16
CA ARG A 93 -2.48 -24.27 -21.54
C ARG A 93 -2.74 -25.67 -22.09
N LYS A 94 -3.66 -26.45 -21.52
CA LYS A 94 -4.07 -27.76 -22.06
C LYS A 94 -4.63 -27.66 -23.46
N LYS A 95 -5.21 -26.53 -23.85
CA LYS A 95 -5.70 -26.25 -25.22
C LYS A 95 -4.58 -25.80 -26.18
N GLY A 96 -3.34 -25.74 -25.73
CA GLY A 96 -2.17 -25.41 -26.55
C GLY A 96 -1.87 -23.92 -26.69
N TYR A 97 -2.48 -23.05 -25.88
CA TYR A 97 -2.18 -21.61 -25.88
C TYR A 97 -0.86 -21.29 -25.18
N SER A 98 -0.11 -20.33 -25.71
CA SER A 98 1.07 -19.75 -25.06
C SER A 98 0.71 -19.01 -23.77
N GLU A 99 1.71 -18.67 -22.94
CA GLU A 99 1.46 -17.97 -21.68
C GLU A 99 0.77 -16.62 -21.92
N ASP A 100 1.23 -15.83 -22.87
CA ASP A 100 0.63 -14.53 -23.23
C ASP A 100 -0.79 -14.68 -23.76
N GLU A 101 -1.05 -15.68 -24.59
CA GLU A 101 -2.39 -15.99 -25.06
C GLU A 101 -3.30 -16.42 -23.90
N CYS A 102 -2.81 -17.23 -22.97
CA CYS A 102 -3.56 -17.62 -21.78
C CYS A 102 -3.98 -16.39 -20.95
N ILE A 103 -3.05 -15.46 -20.71
CA ILE A 103 -3.34 -14.21 -19.99
C ILE A 103 -4.39 -13.36 -20.71
N ASN A 104 -4.27 -13.23 -22.03
CA ASN A 104 -5.17 -12.41 -22.85
C ASN A 104 -6.54 -13.07 -23.06
N LYS A 105 -6.61 -14.40 -23.10
CA LYS A 105 -7.86 -15.18 -23.28
C LYS A 105 -8.58 -15.47 -21.96
N SER A 106 -7.95 -15.20 -20.80
CA SER A 106 -8.59 -15.42 -19.51
C SER A 106 -9.82 -14.52 -19.35
N ARG A 107 -10.96 -15.15 -19.12
CA ARG A 107 -12.23 -14.46 -18.86
C ARG A 107 -12.20 -13.68 -17.55
N LEU A 108 -11.57 -14.24 -16.52
CA LEU A 108 -11.42 -13.57 -15.22
C LEU A 108 -10.56 -12.32 -15.34
N ASN A 109 -9.43 -12.40 -16.06
CA ASN A 109 -8.56 -11.25 -16.28
C ASN A 109 -9.26 -10.15 -17.09
N THR A 110 -9.98 -10.54 -18.17
CA THR A 110 -10.76 -9.61 -19.00
C THR A 110 -11.83 -8.89 -18.18
N LYS A 111 -12.64 -9.63 -17.40
CA LYS A 111 -13.67 -9.05 -16.55
C LYS A 111 -13.10 -8.12 -15.46
N ALA A 112 -11.93 -8.45 -14.89
CA ALA A 112 -11.29 -7.57 -13.92
C ALA A 112 -10.81 -6.25 -14.57
N LYS A 113 -10.31 -6.30 -15.81
CA LYS A 113 -9.97 -5.11 -16.61
C LYS A 113 -11.21 -4.28 -16.94
N GLU A 114 -12.30 -4.93 -17.32
CA GLU A 114 -13.59 -4.26 -17.58
C GLU A 114 -14.11 -3.54 -16.34
N LEU A 115 -14.02 -4.16 -15.15
CA LEU A 115 -14.39 -3.49 -13.90
C LEU A 115 -13.53 -2.25 -13.63
N LEU A 116 -12.23 -2.30 -13.94
CA LEU A 116 -11.36 -1.13 -13.78
C LEU A 116 -11.78 0.00 -14.73
N LEU A 117 -12.05 -0.29 -16.00
CA LEU A 117 -12.53 0.72 -16.97
C LEU A 117 -13.88 1.31 -16.55
N ARG A 118 -14.80 0.49 -16.05
CA ARG A 118 -16.09 0.97 -15.50
C ARG A 118 -15.88 1.83 -14.27
N TRP A 119 -14.96 1.49 -13.38
CA TRP A 119 -14.60 2.31 -12.24
C TRP A 119 -14.06 3.67 -12.71
N GLU A 120 -13.15 3.69 -13.68
CA GLU A 120 -12.56 4.91 -14.25
C GLU A 120 -13.58 5.79 -14.98
N SER A 121 -14.65 5.19 -15.53
CA SER A 121 -15.78 5.91 -16.14
C SER A 121 -16.87 6.33 -15.13
N ASN A 122 -16.63 6.17 -13.82
CA ASN A 122 -17.58 6.48 -12.74
C ASN A 122 -18.91 5.71 -12.83
N ASP A 123 -18.89 4.44 -13.26
CA ASP A 123 -20.06 3.58 -13.23
C ASP A 123 -20.58 3.43 -11.79
N SER A 124 -21.83 3.83 -11.56
CA SER A 124 -22.41 3.94 -10.23
C SER A 124 -22.48 2.63 -9.46
N GLU A 125 -22.71 1.49 -10.14
CA GLU A 125 -22.76 0.18 -9.49
C GLU A 125 -21.36 -0.29 -9.07
N VAL A 126 -20.38 -0.07 -9.96
CA VAL A 126 -18.98 -0.42 -9.68
C VAL A 126 -18.42 0.46 -8.56
N ILE A 127 -18.69 1.76 -8.57
CA ILE A 127 -18.28 2.68 -7.50
C ILE A 127 -18.93 2.31 -6.17
N LYS A 128 -20.21 1.93 -6.17
CA LYS A 128 -20.89 1.47 -4.95
C LYS A 128 -20.25 0.23 -4.36
N LEU A 129 -19.96 -0.78 -5.18
CA LEU A 129 -19.29 -2.00 -4.74
C LEU A 129 -17.87 -1.72 -4.22
N TRP A 130 -17.11 -0.93 -4.99
CA TRP A 130 -15.75 -0.51 -4.63
C TRP A 130 -15.74 0.21 -3.28
N SER A 131 -16.64 1.18 -3.08
CA SER A 131 -16.76 1.91 -1.82
C SER A 131 -17.14 0.99 -0.66
N GLN A 132 -18.10 0.09 -0.86
CA GLN A 132 -18.51 -0.87 0.17
C GLN A 132 -17.34 -1.76 0.61
N MET A 133 -16.63 -2.37 -0.32
CA MET A 133 -15.53 -3.28 0.01
C MET A 133 -14.33 -2.53 0.62
N ASN A 134 -14.00 -1.34 0.11
CA ASN A 134 -12.94 -0.53 0.71
C ASN A 134 -13.29 -0.07 2.14
N ASN A 135 -14.55 0.28 2.42
CA ASN A 135 -14.97 0.63 3.77
C ASN A 135 -14.80 -0.53 4.76
N TRP A 136 -15.03 -1.77 4.33
CA TRP A 136 -14.72 -2.95 5.15
C TRP A 136 -13.23 -3.06 5.46
N VAL A 137 -12.38 -2.80 4.45
CA VAL A 137 -10.93 -2.86 4.62
C VAL A 137 -10.43 -1.72 5.52
N TYR A 138 -10.93 -0.50 5.34
CA TYR A 138 -10.56 0.65 6.18
C TYR A 138 -10.91 0.41 7.65
N ALA A 139 -12.09 -0.14 7.92
CA ALA A 139 -12.47 -0.52 9.28
C ALA A 139 -11.50 -1.57 9.85
N GLY A 140 -11.14 -2.59 9.04
CA GLY A 140 -10.17 -3.61 9.42
C GLY A 140 -8.78 -3.04 9.71
N PHE A 141 -8.25 -2.18 8.85
CA PHE A 141 -6.96 -1.51 9.08
C PHE A 141 -6.96 -0.67 10.35
N ASN A 142 -8.02 0.11 10.58
CA ASN A 142 -8.17 0.95 11.77
C ASN A 142 -8.17 0.11 13.06
N GLU A 143 -8.78 -1.08 13.04
CA GLU A 143 -8.73 -2.01 14.17
C GLU A 143 -7.29 -2.46 14.46
N THR A 144 -6.52 -2.82 13.44
CA THR A 144 -5.12 -3.21 13.61
C THR A 144 -4.25 -2.04 14.06
N TYR A 145 -4.43 -0.83 13.50
CA TYR A 145 -3.70 0.37 13.96
C TYR A 145 -4.00 0.68 15.43
N LYS A 146 -5.27 0.55 15.85
CA LYS A 146 -5.65 0.72 17.25
C LYS A 146 -4.96 -0.29 18.17
N LYS A 147 -4.87 -1.56 17.75
CA LYS A 147 -4.14 -2.60 18.50
C LYS A 147 -2.65 -2.28 18.62
N LEU A 148 -2.04 -1.73 17.56
CA LEU A 148 -0.64 -1.30 17.55
C LEU A 148 -0.40 0.00 18.33
N GLY A 149 -1.45 0.73 18.71
CA GLY A 149 -1.36 2.03 19.37
C GLY A 149 -0.81 3.12 18.44
N VAL A 150 -1.12 3.06 17.15
CA VAL A 150 -0.67 4.00 16.12
C VAL A 150 -1.88 4.71 15.52
N THR A 151 -1.71 6.02 15.27
CA THR A 151 -2.72 6.87 14.64
C THR A 151 -2.11 7.67 13.51
N PHE A 152 -2.94 8.07 12.54
CA PHE A 152 -2.55 8.94 11.43
C PHE A 152 -3.39 10.22 11.49
N ASP A 153 -2.75 11.37 11.30
CA ASP A 153 -3.41 12.68 11.24
C ASP A 153 -4.19 12.85 9.94
N LYS A 154 -3.69 12.26 8.84
CA LYS A 154 -4.37 12.29 7.53
C LYS A 154 -4.07 11.02 6.72
N ASN A 155 -5.11 10.49 6.10
CA ASN A 155 -4.99 9.47 5.08
C ASN A 155 -5.11 10.13 3.69
N TYR A 156 -4.23 9.75 2.77
CA TYR A 156 -4.37 10.00 1.34
C TYR A 156 -4.83 8.71 0.69
N TYR A 157 -5.72 8.80 -0.27
CA TYR A 157 -6.23 7.66 -1.01
C TYR A 157 -5.75 7.71 -2.45
N GLU A 158 -5.26 6.59 -2.98
CA GLU A 158 -4.80 6.54 -4.37
C GLU A 158 -5.91 6.91 -5.35
N SER A 159 -7.16 6.54 -5.03
CA SER A 159 -8.35 6.93 -5.79
C SER A 159 -8.55 8.44 -5.94
N GLU A 160 -7.99 9.24 -5.02
CA GLU A 160 -8.06 10.71 -5.05
C GLU A 160 -6.75 11.31 -5.61
N THR A 161 -5.61 10.68 -5.29
CA THR A 161 -4.29 11.26 -5.59
C THR A 161 -3.78 10.94 -6.99
N TYR A 162 -4.33 9.92 -7.66
CA TYR A 162 -3.84 9.52 -8.98
C TYR A 162 -3.99 10.58 -10.07
N LEU A 163 -4.88 11.55 -9.88
CA LEU A 163 -5.07 12.67 -10.80
C LEU A 163 -4.16 13.88 -10.52
N LEU A 164 -3.55 13.95 -9.33
CA LEU A 164 -2.79 15.12 -8.89
C LEU A 164 -1.55 15.42 -9.75
N GLY A 165 -1.07 14.45 -10.51
CA GLY A 165 0.10 14.62 -11.38
C GLY A 165 -0.20 15.25 -12.75
N LYS A 166 -1.48 15.39 -13.16
CA LYS A 166 -1.80 15.88 -14.53
C LYS A 166 -1.46 17.35 -14.72
N ASP A 167 -1.90 18.21 -13.81
CA ASP A 167 -1.63 19.64 -13.88
C ASP A 167 -0.14 19.94 -13.81
N LEU A 168 0.59 19.14 -13.02
CA LEU A 168 2.04 19.21 -12.90
C LEU A 168 2.77 18.94 -14.23
N ILE A 169 2.26 18.02 -15.05
CA ILE A 169 2.85 17.73 -16.36
C ILE A 169 2.81 18.96 -17.26
N GLU A 170 1.69 19.69 -17.25
CA GLU A 170 1.57 20.92 -18.03
C GLU A 170 2.52 22.01 -17.52
N GLU A 171 2.65 22.16 -16.20
CA GLU A 171 3.59 23.10 -15.58
C GLU A 171 5.05 22.79 -15.97
N GLY A 172 5.43 21.51 -15.86
CA GLY A 172 6.76 21.07 -16.21
C GLY A 172 7.11 21.21 -17.69
N LEU A 173 6.14 21.00 -18.58
CA LEU A 173 6.30 21.26 -20.03
C LEU A 173 6.43 22.76 -20.32
N LYS A 174 5.63 23.62 -19.72
CA LYS A 174 5.70 25.08 -19.88
C LYS A 174 7.03 25.65 -19.38
N SER A 175 7.60 25.09 -18.34
CA SER A 175 8.90 25.50 -17.78
C SER A 175 10.10 24.82 -18.43
N ASN A 176 9.90 24.00 -19.46
CA ASN A 176 10.93 23.19 -20.14
C ASN A 176 11.71 22.25 -19.22
N VAL A 177 11.13 21.88 -18.07
CA VAL A 177 11.67 20.84 -17.17
C VAL A 177 11.32 19.45 -17.68
N PHE A 178 10.13 19.32 -18.28
CA PHE A 178 9.68 18.12 -18.97
C PHE A 178 9.63 18.35 -20.47
N TYR A 179 9.74 17.27 -21.24
CA TYR A 179 9.69 17.32 -22.70
C TYR A 179 8.89 16.14 -23.26
N LYS A 180 8.35 16.32 -24.46
CA LYS A 180 7.64 15.28 -25.20
C LYS A 180 8.56 14.59 -26.19
N LYS A 181 8.44 13.26 -26.30
CA LYS A 181 9.01 12.48 -27.40
C LYS A 181 8.03 12.42 -28.59
N GLU A 182 8.49 11.89 -29.71
CA GLU A 182 7.71 11.79 -30.97
C GLU A 182 6.39 11.00 -30.80
N ASP A 183 6.37 10.03 -29.89
CA ASP A 183 5.21 9.22 -29.55
C ASP A 183 4.22 9.92 -28.58
N ASN A 184 4.40 11.21 -28.30
CA ASN A 184 3.68 12.01 -27.32
C ASN A 184 3.88 11.62 -25.85
N SER A 185 4.73 10.66 -25.53
CA SER A 185 5.09 10.38 -24.14
C SER A 185 5.85 11.56 -23.52
N VAL A 186 5.69 11.78 -22.22
CA VAL A 186 6.34 12.88 -21.49
C VAL A 186 7.42 12.34 -20.59
N TRP A 187 8.59 12.96 -20.65
CA TRP A 187 9.81 12.54 -19.97
C TRP A 187 10.46 13.70 -19.22
N VAL A 188 11.31 13.35 -18.26
CA VAL A 188 12.24 14.26 -17.59
C VAL A 188 13.66 13.72 -17.73
N ASP A 189 14.58 14.58 -18.11
CA ASP A 189 16.01 14.28 -18.11
C ASP A 189 16.60 14.50 -16.72
N LEU A 190 17.23 13.47 -16.16
CA LEU A 190 17.90 13.49 -14.86
C LEU A 190 19.41 13.16 -14.99
N THR A 191 19.96 13.19 -16.19
CA THR A 191 21.36 12.82 -16.47
C THR A 191 22.36 13.71 -15.75
N GLU A 192 22.03 14.98 -15.52
CA GLU A 192 22.84 15.90 -14.69
C GLU A 192 23.03 15.43 -13.25
N PHE A 193 22.13 14.56 -12.73
CA PHE A 193 22.21 13.95 -11.41
C PHE A 193 22.80 12.53 -11.45
N GLY A 194 23.29 12.06 -12.61
CA GLY A 194 23.77 10.70 -12.80
C GLY A 194 22.68 9.64 -12.86
N LEU A 195 21.45 10.03 -13.16
CA LEU A 195 20.29 9.15 -13.33
C LEU A 195 19.87 9.13 -14.81
N ASP A 196 19.07 8.14 -15.20
CA ASP A 196 18.49 8.07 -16.55
C ASP A 196 17.32 9.04 -16.73
N GLU A 197 16.94 9.28 -17.99
CA GLU A 197 15.65 9.89 -18.31
C GLU A 197 14.50 9.07 -17.71
N LYS A 198 13.46 9.75 -17.22
CA LYS A 198 12.29 9.09 -16.62
C LYS A 198 11.01 9.44 -17.34
N LEU A 199 10.25 8.39 -17.65
CA LEU A 199 8.89 8.51 -18.17
C LEU A 199 7.95 9.04 -17.08
N LEU A 200 7.14 10.04 -17.43
CA LEU A 200 6.09 10.63 -16.57
C LEU A 200 4.68 10.31 -17.09
N LEU A 201 4.47 10.43 -18.40
CA LEU A 201 3.25 10.01 -19.07
C LEU A 201 3.58 9.08 -20.24
N ARG A 202 2.78 8.03 -20.39
CA ARG A 202 2.82 7.19 -21.59
C ARG A 202 2.24 7.92 -22.80
N SER A 203 2.46 7.37 -23.98
CA SER A 203 1.92 7.89 -25.25
C SER A 203 0.40 8.00 -25.28
N ASP A 204 -0.31 7.17 -24.51
CA ASP A 204 -1.77 7.21 -24.34
C ASP A 204 -2.24 8.24 -23.28
N GLY A 205 -1.32 9.02 -22.69
CA GLY A 205 -1.60 10.03 -21.69
C GLY A 205 -1.79 9.49 -20.27
N THR A 206 -1.55 8.19 -20.04
CA THR A 206 -1.65 7.62 -18.69
C THR A 206 -0.40 7.93 -17.86
N ALA A 207 -0.62 8.37 -16.62
CA ALA A 207 0.45 8.66 -15.67
C ALA A 207 1.10 7.38 -15.17
N VAL A 208 2.40 7.44 -14.90
CA VAL A 208 3.14 6.40 -14.18
C VAL A 208 3.22 6.73 -12.69
N TYR A 209 3.62 5.76 -11.86
CA TYR A 209 3.64 5.92 -10.39
C TYR A 209 4.39 7.16 -9.90
N ILE A 210 5.56 7.46 -10.49
CA ILE A 210 6.36 8.62 -10.08
C ILE A 210 5.60 9.94 -10.23
N THR A 211 4.75 10.08 -11.25
CA THR A 211 3.94 11.27 -11.49
C THR A 211 2.89 11.46 -10.39
N GLN A 212 2.30 10.38 -9.92
CA GLN A 212 1.35 10.40 -8.81
C GLN A 212 2.04 10.78 -7.50
N ASP A 213 3.25 10.26 -7.28
CA ASP A 213 4.03 10.55 -6.07
C ASP A 213 4.49 11.99 -6.01
N ILE A 214 4.87 12.59 -7.15
CA ILE A 214 5.18 14.03 -7.23
C ILE A 214 3.93 14.85 -6.84
N GLY A 215 2.78 14.55 -7.44
CA GLY A 215 1.52 15.23 -7.11
C GLY A 215 1.15 15.08 -5.63
N THR A 216 1.32 13.90 -5.07
CA THR A 216 1.07 13.64 -3.65
C THR A 216 2.03 14.39 -2.72
N ALA A 217 3.31 14.52 -3.08
CA ALA A 217 4.29 15.29 -2.32
C ALA A 217 3.90 16.78 -2.29
N ILE A 218 3.52 17.32 -3.44
CA ILE A 218 3.05 18.71 -3.56
C ILE A 218 1.79 18.93 -2.71
N GLN A 219 0.84 17.99 -2.76
CA GLN A 219 -0.38 18.08 -1.95
C GLN A 219 -0.08 18.06 -0.45
N ARG A 220 0.85 17.21 0.00
CA ARG A 220 1.31 17.18 1.39
C ARG A 220 1.92 18.52 1.84
N PHE A 221 2.72 19.16 0.98
CA PHE A 221 3.24 20.48 1.28
C PHE A 221 2.13 21.55 1.35
N LYS A 222 1.14 21.50 0.46
CA LYS A 222 -0.03 22.41 0.52
C LYS A 222 -0.80 22.24 1.83
N ASP A 223 -0.99 21.00 2.28
CA ASP A 223 -1.75 20.68 3.49
C ASP A 223 -1.04 21.09 4.79
N PHE A 224 0.26 20.89 4.88
CA PHE A 224 0.98 20.98 6.16
C PHE A 224 2.06 22.07 6.20
N LYS A 225 2.51 22.62 5.06
CA LYS A 225 3.62 23.58 5.01
C LYS A 225 4.82 23.10 5.84
N PHE A 226 5.16 21.82 5.74
CA PHE A 226 6.18 21.17 6.55
C PHE A 226 7.57 21.81 6.36
N SER A 227 8.38 21.79 7.43
CA SER A 227 9.81 22.11 7.37
C SER A 227 10.65 20.90 6.95
N GLU A 228 10.16 19.68 7.22
CA GLU A 228 10.80 18.44 6.82
C GLU A 228 9.73 17.38 6.54
N MET A 229 9.97 16.52 5.55
CA MET A 229 9.13 15.37 5.22
C MET A 229 9.98 14.11 5.16
N VAL A 230 9.61 13.10 5.97
CA VAL A 230 10.30 11.82 6.05
C VAL A 230 9.41 10.73 5.48
N TYR A 231 9.89 10.05 4.44
CA TYR A 231 9.28 8.86 3.86
C TYR A 231 9.88 7.62 4.51
N THR A 232 9.11 6.93 5.33
CA THR A 232 9.52 5.63 5.92
C THR A 232 9.12 4.51 4.99
N VAL A 233 10.06 4.03 4.17
CA VAL A 233 9.79 3.03 3.12
C VAL A 233 10.99 2.09 2.99
N GLY A 234 10.75 0.83 2.58
CA GLY A 234 11.79 -0.17 2.42
C GLY A 234 12.84 0.21 1.38
N ASN A 235 14.04 -0.32 1.54
CA ASN A 235 15.22 -0.02 0.72
C ASN A 235 15.08 -0.39 -0.77
N GLU A 236 14.14 -1.25 -1.11
CA GLU A 236 13.80 -1.56 -2.51
C GLU A 236 13.33 -0.32 -3.29
N GLN A 237 12.92 0.76 -2.59
CA GLN A 237 12.46 2.02 -3.16
C GLN A 237 13.51 3.15 -3.15
N ASN A 238 14.76 2.87 -2.78
CA ASN A 238 15.83 3.88 -2.71
C ASN A 238 15.94 4.68 -4.02
N TYR A 239 16.02 3.98 -5.14
CA TYR A 239 16.11 4.59 -6.47
C TYR A 239 14.87 5.42 -6.80
N HIS A 240 13.68 4.95 -6.48
CA HIS A 240 12.43 5.67 -6.72
C HIS A 240 12.39 7.01 -5.96
N PHE A 241 12.78 7.02 -4.67
CA PHE A 241 12.82 8.25 -3.89
C PHE A 241 13.92 9.20 -4.33
N ASP A 242 15.08 8.71 -4.76
CA ASP A 242 16.11 9.55 -5.33
C ASP A 242 15.60 10.26 -6.59
N VAL A 243 14.97 9.53 -7.51
CA VAL A 243 14.30 10.10 -8.70
C VAL A 243 13.25 11.14 -8.30
N LEU A 244 12.37 10.81 -7.35
CA LEU A 244 11.31 11.73 -6.88
C LEU A 244 11.89 13.06 -6.39
N PHE A 245 12.89 13.01 -5.52
CA PHE A 245 13.49 14.22 -4.94
C PHE A 245 14.25 15.05 -5.98
N LYS A 246 14.92 14.42 -6.95
CA LYS A 246 15.57 15.12 -8.05
C LYS A 246 14.56 15.84 -8.97
N ILE A 247 13.43 15.20 -9.26
CA ILE A 247 12.36 15.85 -10.05
C ILE A 247 11.78 17.06 -9.31
N LEU A 248 11.47 16.92 -8.01
CA LEU A 248 11.00 18.04 -7.19
C LEU A 248 11.99 19.20 -7.16
N LYS A 249 13.29 18.90 -7.08
CA LYS A 249 14.36 19.89 -7.14
C LYS A 249 14.42 20.57 -8.50
N LYS A 250 14.32 19.82 -9.60
CA LYS A 250 14.34 20.33 -10.96
C LYS A 250 13.13 21.22 -11.27
N LEU A 251 12.00 20.96 -10.63
CA LEU A 251 10.81 21.79 -10.64
C LEU A 251 10.91 23.04 -9.73
N ASN A 252 12.08 23.28 -9.12
CA ASN A 252 12.38 24.42 -8.26
C ASN A 252 11.49 24.54 -7.00
N TYR A 253 10.95 23.43 -6.49
CA TYR A 253 10.28 23.46 -5.21
C TYR A 253 11.29 23.71 -4.07
N SER A 254 11.16 24.84 -3.36
CA SER A 254 12.08 25.24 -2.28
C SER A 254 12.20 24.21 -1.17
N TRP A 255 11.14 23.42 -0.94
CA TRP A 255 11.07 22.36 0.07
C TRP A 255 11.61 21.00 -0.40
N ALA A 256 12.04 20.87 -1.66
CA ALA A 256 12.54 19.59 -2.21
C ALA A 256 13.72 19.02 -1.41
N ASN A 257 14.61 19.91 -0.91
CA ASN A 257 15.76 19.50 -0.10
C ASN A 257 15.38 19.10 1.35
N MET A 258 14.14 19.30 1.76
CA MET A 258 13.59 18.95 3.08
C MET A 258 12.90 17.57 3.06
N CYS A 259 12.96 16.85 1.93
CA CYS A 259 12.41 15.52 1.77
C CYS A 259 13.50 14.47 2.01
N HIS A 260 13.22 13.51 2.89
CA HIS A 260 14.15 12.47 3.31
C HIS A 260 13.53 11.09 3.15
N HIS A 261 14.30 10.12 2.69
CA HIS A 261 13.91 8.72 2.68
C HIS A 261 14.55 7.99 3.87
N LEU A 262 13.75 7.65 4.86
CA LEU A 262 14.15 6.74 5.93
C LEU A 262 14.02 5.31 5.41
N SER A 263 15.10 4.84 4.79
CA SER A 263 15.23 3.52 4.21
C SER A 263 15.48 2.47 5.27
N TYR A 264 14.85 1.30 5.15
CA TYR A 264 15.07 0.16 6.04
C TYR A 264 15.07 -1.15 5.27
N GLY A 265 15.76 -2.17 5.80
CA GLY A 265 15.79 -3.52 5.21
C GLY A 265 14.44 -4.23 5.30
N MET A 266 14.10 -4.99 4.27
CA MET A 266 12.88 -5.80 4.25
C MET A 266 12.93 -6.89 5.32
N VAL A 267 11.75 -7.36 5.73
CA VAL A 267 11.62 -8.53 6.59
C VAL A 267 11.43 -9.75 5.70
N ASP A 268 12.39 -10.63 5.72
CA ASP A 268 12.31 -11.93 5.05
C ASP A 268 11.96 -13.03 6.05
N LEU A 269 11.22 -14.03 5.59
CA LEU A 269 10.95 -15.24 6.35
C LEU A 269 12.08 -16.24 6.12
N PRO A 270 12.29 -17.21 7.03
CA PRO A 270 13.29 -18.28 6.81
C PRO A 270 13.10 -19.01 5.46
N GLU A 271 11.85 -19.13 5.01
CA GLU A 271 11.46 -19.77 3.75
C GLU A 271 11.59 -18.83 2.54
N GLY A 272 11.97 -17.55 2.74
CA GLY A 272 12.14 -16.54 1.70
C GLY A 272 11.13 -15.40 1.74
N LYS A 273 10.96 -14.69 0.60
CA LYS A 273 10.08 -13.52 0.51
C LYS A 273 8.61 -13.88 0.70
N MET A 274 7.90 -13.04 1.46
CA MET A 274 6.44 -13.15 1.63
C MET A 274 5.70 -12.94 0.30
N LYS A 275 4.74 -13.83 -0.01
CA LYS A 275 3.95 -13.77 -1.24
C LYS A 275 2.45 -13.69 -0.94
N SER A 276 1.89 -12.50 -0.93
CA SER A 276 0.47 -12.25 -0.62
C SER A 276 -0.52 -12.95 -1.57
N ARG A 277 -0.13 -13.14 -2.85
CA ARG A 277 -0.99 -13.80 -3.85
C ARG A 277 -1.16 -15.30 -3.58
N GLU A 278 -0.18 -15.91 -2.93
CA GLU A 278 -0.16 -17.34 -2.59
C GLU A 278 -0.66 -17.58 -1.16
N GLY A 279 -0.97 -16.52 -0.40
CA GLY A 279 -1.39 -16.61 1.00
C GLY A 279 -0.24 -16.92 1.97
N THR A 280 1.02 -16.89 1.51
CA THR A 280 2.21 -17.17 2.32
C THR A 280 2.76 -15.87 2.92
N VAL A 281 1.98 -15.24 3.79
CA VAL A 281 2.37 -14.02 4.51
C VAL A 281 2.07 -14.21 6.00
N VAL A 282 2.88 -13.60 6.85
CA VAL A 282 2.58 -13.52 8.28
C VAL A 282 1.59 -12.39 8.47
N ASP A 283 0.34 -12.75 8.73
CA ASP A 283 -0.74 -11.80 8.98
C ASP A 283 -0.46 -10.99 10.25
N ALA A 284 -0.83 -9.70 10.23
CA ALA A 284 -0.57 -8.78 11.33
C ALA A 284 -1.35 -9.13 12.60
N ASP A 285 -2.63 -9.48 12.46
CA ASP A 285 -3.48 -9.83 13.60
C ASP A 285 -3.10 -11.18 14.20
N ASP A 286 -2.69 -12.14 13.36
CA ASP A 286 -2.23 -13.44 13.81
C ASP A 286 -0.90 -13.33 14.55
N LEU A 287 0.03 -12.49 14.08
CA LEU A 287 1.28 -12.19 14.79
C LEU A 287 0.99 -11.59 16.16
N LEU A 288 0.10 -10.59 16.25
CA LEU A 288 -0.27 -9.95 17.51
C LEU A 288 -0.88 -10.96 18.50
N LYS A 289 -1.75 -11.84 18.01
CA LYS A 289 -2.35 -12.91 18.85
C LYS A 289 -1.28 -13.90 19.31
N HIS A 290 -0.42 -14.36 18.41
CA HIS A 290 0.60 -15.37 18.72
C HIS A 290 1.55 -14.89 19.82
N VAL A 291 2.07 -13.65 19.70
CA VAL A 291 2.96 -13.09 20.72
C VAL A 291 2.23 -12.87 22.05
N LEU A 292 0.93 -12.50 22.01
CA LEU A 292 0.11 -12.40 23.22
C LEU A 292 -0.01 -13.76 23.94
N TYR A 293 -0.34 -14.83 23.21
CA TYR A 293 -0.43 -16.17 23.77
C TYR A 293 0.92 -16.65 24.33
N SER A 294 2.02 -16.40 23.62
CA SER A 294 3.38 -16.72 24.12
C SER A 294 3.72 -15.98 25.41
N SER A 295 3.30 -14.70 25.55
CA SER A 295 3.49 -13.95 26.79
C SER A 295 2.74 -14.56 27.96
N ILE A 296 1.48 -15.00 27.75
CA ILE A 296 0.66 -15.66 28.78
C ILE A 296 1.29 -17.01 29.16
N GLU A 297 1.70 -17.80 28.19
CA GLU A 297 2.28 -19.11 28.41
C GLU A 297 3.60 -19.05 29.19
N LEU A 298 4.50 -18.13 28.83
CA LEU A 298 5.73 -17.85 29.57
C LEU A 298 5.47 -17.44 31.02
N SER A 299 4.48 -16.55 31.25
CA SER A 299 4.10 -16.15 32.58
C SER A 299 3.60 -17.33 33.45
N ASN A 300 2.82 -18.23 32.84
CA ASN A 300 2.36 -19.46 33.50
C ASN A 300 3.53 -20.38 33.88
N GLN A 301 4.50 -20.56 32.96
CA GLN A 301 5.69 -21.39 33.20
C GLN A 301 6.58 -20.84 34.32
N LEU A 302 6.63 -19.52 34.48
CA LEU A 302 7.37 -18.84 35.52
C LEU A 302 6.62 -18.74 36.86
N ASN A 303 5.49 -19.44 37.00
CA ASN A 303 4.59 -19.39 38.18
C ASN A 303 4.08 -17.99 38.56
N LYS A 304 4.04 -17.07 37.60
CA LYS A 304 3.53 -15.68 37.74
C LYS A 304 2.09 -15.52 37.25
N LYS A 305 1.31 -16.61 37.26
CA LYS A 305 -0.04 -16.67 36.68
C LYS A 305 -1.01 -15.64 37.22
N ASN A 306 -0.83 -15.23 38.49
CA ASN A 306 -1.72 -14.29 39.18
C ASN A 306 -1.17 -12.86 39.25
N ASP A 307 0.04 -12.62 38.75
CA ASP A 307 0.72 -11.33 38.90
C ASP A 307 0.40 -10.35 37.76
N LEU A 308 -0.02 -10.87 36.60
CA LEU A 308 -0.25 -10.09 35.38
C LEU A 308 -1.68 -10.24 34.89
N SER A 309 -2.32 -9.11 34.62
CA SER A 309 -3.64 -9.08 33.98
C SER A 309 -3.55 -9.29 32.46
N ASN A 310 -4.66 -9.58 31.80
CA ASN A 310 -4.75 -9.62 30.35
C ASN A 310 -4.30 -8.30 29.68
N LYS A 311 -4.48 -7.18 30.37
CA LYS A 311 -4.02 -5.86 29.91
C LYS A 311 -2.49 -5.78 29.93
N ASP A 312 -1.86 -6.29 30.96
CA ASP A 312 -0.39 -6.30 31.09
C ASP A 312 0.24 -7.20 30.03
N HIS A 313 -0.32 -8.39 29.79
CA HIS A 313 0.14 -9.27 28.70
C HIS A 313 0.03 -8.61 27.33
N LYS A 314 -1.02 -7.83 27.04
CA LYS A 314 -1.16 -7.06 25.80
C LYS A 314 -0.07 -5.99 25.68
N VAL A 315 0.24 -5.29 26.76
CA VAL A 315 1.31 -4.28 26.78
C VAL A 315 2.68 -4.91 26.55
N ILE A 316 2.98 -6.00 27.26
CA ILE A 316 4.25 -6.73 27.15
C ILE A 316 4.44 -7.28 25.72
N SER A 317 3.41 -7.96 25.19
CA SER A 317 3.48 -8.53 23.84
C SER A 317 3.64 -7.46 22.75
N LEU A 318 2.95 -6.33 22.89
CA LEU A 318 3.09 -5.21 21.95
C LEU A 318 4.49 -4.58 22.05
N ALA A 319 5.02 -4.41 23.26
CA ALA A 319 6.39 -3.93 23.48
C ALA A 319 7.42 -4.88 22.87
N ALA A 320 7.26 -6.19 23.05
CA ALA A 320 8.13 -7.21 22.46
C ALA A 320 8.13 -7.16 20.93
N ILE A 321 6.96 -7.06 20.29
CA ILE A 321 6.83 -6.92 18.84
C ILE A 321 7.53 -5.65 18.36
N LYS A 322 7.26 -4.51 19.02
CA LYS A 322 7.88 -3.23 18.65
C LYS A 322 9.40 -3.29 18.79
N TYR A 323 9.90 -3.80 19.91
CA TYR A 323 11.33 -3.91 20.16
C TYR A 323 12.04 -4.83 19.17
N PHE A 324 11.43 -5.95 18.83
CA PHE A 324 12.01 -6.92 17.89
C PHE A 324 12.07 -6.40 16.45
N LEU A 325 11.08 -5.57 16.05
CA LEU A 325 10.97 -5.07 14.68
C LEU A 325 11.75 -3.77 14.45
N LEU A 326 12.18 -3.07 15.49
CA LEU A 326 12.98 -1.86 15.38
C LEU A 326 14.46 -2.17 15.26
#